data_aa89f7b712e4e29bc3073fabf394a918
#
_entry.id   aa89f7b712e4e29bc3073fabf394a918
#
_cell.length_a   1.000
_cell.length_b   1.000
_cell.length_c   1.000
_cell.angle_alpha   90.00
_cell.angle_beta   90.00
_cell.angle_gamma   90.00
#
_symmetry.space_group_name_H-M   'P 1'
#
loop_
_entity.id
_entity.type
_entity.pdbx_description
1 polymer ?
#
loop_
_entity_poly.entity_id
_entity_poly.type
_entity_poly.pdbx_seq_one_letter_code
_entity_poly.pdbx_strand_id
1 'polypeptide(L)'
;QLSRDPRGLAIAKSLWEERDRLARQYDIAPSLLLADSSIIEAATNKPHNAAQFRALRSLNERVRIHTGTEQDKMFERYAPIQRTVKPKVWKQAIDRAMALKPTQWPTMPAPEQGENGVVNAPRSMRLWQQRHPERYDRLQRVRRVINRIAEDTRTPAEMIIKPQILRNLCWVEDPVEVDVETFLIEQGARNWQVKLIAPSVSGVIM
;
A
#
# COMPACT_ATOMS: atom_id res chain seq x y z
N GLN A 1 -11.50 -9.00 0.33
CA GLN A 1 -12.52 -9.47 1.29
C GLN A 1 -12.33 -8.86 2.68
N LEU A 2 -11.12 -8.73 3.21
CA LEU A 2 -10.83 -8.17 4.53
C LEU A 2 -11.32 -6.72 4.70
N SER A 3 -11.30 -5.91 3.63
CA SER A 3 -11.74 -4.51 3.63
C SER A 3 -13.22 -4.32 4.02
N ARG A 4 -14.02 -5.36 3.95
CA ARG A 4 -15.46 -5.37 4.32
C ARG A 4 -15.72 -6.10 5.65
N ASP A 5 -14.68 -6.45 6.39
CA ASP A 5 -14.77 -7.17 7.67
C ASP A 5 -14.14 -6.31 8.79
N PRO A 6 -14.93 -5.45 9.45
CA PRO A 6 -14.40 -4.53 10.47
C PRO A 6 -13.74 -5.26 11.66
N ARG A 7 -14.23 -6.46 12.01
CA ARG A 7 -13.65 -7.27 13.08
C ARG A 7 -12.30 -7.87 12.67
N GLY A 8 -12.20 -8.35 11.43
CA GLY A 8 -10.93 -8.80 10.86
C GLY A 8 -9.93 -7.65 10.74
N LEU A 9 -10.39 -6.45 10.35
CA LEU A 9 -9.54 -5.24 10.33
C LEU A 9 -9.04 -4.86 11.73
N ALA A 10 -9.86 -5.01 12.77
CA ALA A 10 -9.43 -4.75 14.16
C ALA A 10 -8.29 -5.69 14.57
N ILE A 11 -8.39 -6.98 14.21
CA ILE A 11 -7.33 -7.97 14.49
C ILE A 11 -6.06 -7.62 13.69
N ALA A 12 -6.19 -7.32 12.39
CA ALA A 12 -5.06 -6.94 11.56
C ALA A 12 -4.33 -5.70 12.12
N LYS A 13 -5.08 -4.67 12.49
CA LYS A 13 -4.55 -3.44 13.10
C LYS A 13 -3.80 -3.74 14.37
N SER A 14 -4.40 -4.48 15.31
CA SER A 14 -3.79 -4.79 16.61
C SER A 14 -2.50 -5.62 16.47
N LEU A 15 -2.46 -6.58 15.55
CA LEU A 15 -1.25 -7.36 15.26
C LEU A 15 -0.17 -6.50 14.60
N TRP A 16 -0.56 -5.63 13.68
CA TRP A 16 0.35 -4.73 12.99
C TRP A 16 1.00 -3.74 13.96
N GLU A 17 0.21 -3.11 14.84
CA GLU A 17 0.68 -2.17 15.85
C GLU A 17 1.64 -2.84 16.85
N GLU A 18 1.31 -4.06 17.31
CA GLU A 18 2.18 -4.81 18.21
C GLU A 18 3.48 -5.22 17.53
N ARG A 19 3.41 -5.65 16.28
CA ARG A 19 4.59 -5.97 15.45
C ARG A 19 5.49 -4.75 15.29
N ASP A 20 4.92 -3.59 14.94
CA ASP A 20 5.67 -2.35 14.72
C ASP A 20 6.34 -1.89 16.01
N ARG A 21 5.63 -1.95 17.14
CA ARG A 21 6.17 -1.64 18.48
C ARG A 21 7.39 -2.51 18.82
N LEU A 22 7.28 -3.81 18.60
CA LEU A 22 8.38 -4.75 18.88
C LEU A 22 9.54 -4.56 17.90
N ALA A 23 9.25 -4.31 16.63
CA ALA A 23 10.25 -4.06 15.60
C ALA A 23 11.12 -2.85 15.96
N ARG A 24 10.50 -1.77 16.42
CA ARG A 24 11.21 -0.58 16.92
C ARG A 24 12.00 -0.87 18.20
N GLN A 25 11.43 -1.64 19.12
CA GLN A 25 12.09 -1.97 20.39
C GLN A 25 13.37 -2.79 20.19
N TYR A 26 13.36 -3.70 19.20
CA TYR A 26 14.48 -4.62 18.95
C TYR A 26 15.35 -4.22 17.74
N ASP A 27 15.06 -3.11 17.13
CA ASP A 27 15.72 -2.63 15.89
C ASP A 27 15.80 -3.75 14.82
N ILE A 28 14.66 -4.33 14.51
CA ILE A 28 14.52 -5.42 13.54
C ILE A 28 13.42 -5.10 12.53
N ALA A 29 13.60 -5.53 11.27
CA ALA A 29 12.55 -5.36 10.27
C ALA A 29 11.24 -6.07 10.72
N PRO A 30 10.07 -5.40 10.67
CA PRO A 30 8.81 -5.95 11.15
C PRO A 30 8.46 -7.31 10.57
N SER A 31 8.73 -7.51 9.27
CA SER A 31 8.47 -8.77 8.55
C SER A 31 9.28 -9.96 9.08
N LEU A 32 10.40 -9.71 9.76
CA LEU A 32 11.19 -10.76 10.41
C LEU A 32 10.57 -11.24 11.73
N LEU A 33 9.70 -10.44 12.36
CA LEU A 33 8.97 -10.82 13.58
C LEU A 33 7.67 -11.55 13.26
N LEU A 34 6.93 -11.05 12.28
CA LEU A 34 5.64 -11.60 11.86
C LEU A 34 5.40 -11.22 10.39
N ALA A 35 5.16 -12.19 9.53
CA ALA A 35 4.88 -11.95 8.11
C ALA A 35 3.50 -11.29 7.91
N ASP A 36 3.33 -10.48 6.87
CA ASP A 36 2.04 -9.88 6.52
C ASP A 36 0.97 -10.93 6.24
N SER A 37 1.35 -12.05 5.60
CA SER A 37 0.46 -13.19 5.37
C SER A 37 -0.11 -13.76 6.66
N SER A 38 0.69 -13.80 7.73
CA SER A 38 0.26 -14.28 9.06
C SER A 38 -0.76 -13.34 9.71
N ILE A 39 -0.60 -12.04 9.53
CA ILE A 39 -1.58 -11.03 9.97
C ILE A 39 -2.91 -11.22 9.22
N ILE A 40 -2.84 -11.39 7.90
CA ILE A 40 -4.02 -11.60 7.05
C ILE A 40 -4.72 -12.91 7.42
N GLU A 41 -3.96 -13.98 7.64
CA GLU A 41 -4.49 -15.29 8.05
C GLU A 41 -5.24 -15.18 9.39
N ALA A 42 -4.63 -14.55 10.40
CA ALA A 42 -5.27 -14.34 11.70
C ALA A 42 -6.52 -13.48 11.62
N ALA A 43 -6.49 -12.40 10.82
CA ALA A 43 -7.62 -11.51 10.61
C ALA A 43 -8.79 -12.21 9.89
N THR A 44 -8.48 -13.11 8.98
CA THR A 44 -9.50 -13.90 8.25
C THR A 44 -10.11 -14.97 9.14
N ASN A 45 -9.30 -15.71 9.90
CA ASN A 45 -9.76 -16.83 10.72
C ASN A 45 -10.34 -16.39 12.07
N LYS A 46 -10.00 -15.21 12.57
CA LYS A 46 -10.53 -14.65 13.83
C LYS A 46 -10.54 -15.65 15.00
N PRO A 47 -9.38 -16.16 15.44
CA PRO A 47 -9.33 -17.22 16.46
C PRO A 47 -9.92 -16.75 17.78
N HIS A 48 -10.97 -17.43 18.26
CA HIS A 48 -11.69 -17.10 19.50
C HIS A 48 -11.14 -17.83 20.74
N ASN A 49 -10.34 -18.86 20.55
CA ASN A 49 -9.84 -19.68 21.66
C ASN A 49 -8.40 -20.16 21.41
N ALA A 50 -7.80 -20.75 22.43
CA ALA A 50 -6.42 -21.21 22.38
C ALA A 50 -6.18 -22.33 21.33
N ALA A 51 -7.17 -23.17 21.06
CA ALA A 51 -7.04 -24.25 20.08
C ALA A 51 -6.98 -23.68 18.65
N GLN A 52 -7.88 -22.75 18.30
CA GLN A 52 -7.88 -22.06 17.02
C GLN A 52 -6.61 -21.22 16.82
N PHE A 53 -6.14 -20.52 17.87
CA PHE A 53 -4.87 -19.79 17.80
C PHE A 53 -3.70 -20.73 17.52
N ARG A 54 -3.61 -21.89 18.19
CA ARG A 54 -2.56 -22.87 17.95
C ARG A 54 -2.60 -23.50 16.57
N ALA A 55 -3.78 -23.57 15.95
CA ALA A 55 -3.92 -24.04 14.57
C ALA A 55 -3.28 -23.10 13.54
N LEU A 56 -3.11 -21.80 13.86
CA LEU A 56 -2.43 -20.81 13.03
C LEU A 56 -0.91 -20.95 13.20
N ARG A 57 -0.31 -21.89 12.46
CA ARG A 57 1.14 -22.19 12.58
C ARG A 57 2.00 -20.96 12.35
N SER A 58 1.61 -20.11 11.42
CA SER A 58 2.34 -18.89 11.07
C SER A 58 2.51 -17.89 12.24
N LEU A 59 1.63 -17.93 13.24
CA LEU A 59 1.73 -17.12 14.46
C LEU A 59 2.51 -17.81 15.59
N ASN A 60 2.74 -19.10 15.44
CA ASN A 60 3.39 -19.93 16.48
C ASN A 60 4.82 -20.30 16.11
N GLU A 61 5.23 -20.07 14.87
CA GLU A 61 6.54 -20.39 14.36
C GLU A 61 7.36 -19.13 14.08
N ARG A 62 8.67 -19.24 14.18
CA ARG A 62 9.59 -18.18 13.80
C ARG A 62 9.55 -17.98 12.27
N VAL A 63 9.49 -16.73 11.82
CA VAL A 63 9.66 -16.40 10.41
C VAL A 63 11.04 -16.86 9.95
N ARG A 64 11.08 -17.67 8.91
CA ARG A 64 12.32 -18.11 8.24
C ARG A 64 12.39 -17.48 6.88
N ILE A 65 13.54 -16.92 6.54
CA ILE A 65 13.82 -16.37 5.23
C ILE A 65 14.80 -17.32 4.55
N HIS A 66 14.34 -17.94 3.48
CA HIS A 66 15.14 -18.83 2.65
C HIS A 66 15.23 -18.22 1.26
N THR A 67 16.35 -17.56 0.99
CA THR A 67 16.65 -16.97 -0.33
C THR A 67 17.50 -17.89 -1.17
N GLY A 68 18.06 -18.97 -0.58
CA GLY A 68 19.01 -19.87 -1.20
C GLY A 68 20.38 -19.22 -1.43
N THR A 69 20.69 -18.14 -0.75
CA THR A 69 21.91 -17.35 -0.90
C THR A 69 22.65 -17.18 0.44
N GLU A 70 23.86 -16.61 0.39
CA GLU A 70 24.60 -16.21 1.60
C GLU A 70 23.83 -15.20 2.47
N GLN A 71 22.82 -14.52 1.92
CA GLN A 71 21.94 -13.63 2.68
C GLN A 71 21.15 -14.36 3.78
N ASP A 72 20.89 -15.67 3.65
CA ASP A 72 20.21 -16.44 4.69
C ASP A 72 20.98 -16.39 6.02
N LYS A 73 22.31 -16.44 5.97
CA LYS A 73 23.16 -16.31 7.14
C LYS A 73 23.03 -14.93 7.80
N MET A 74 22.87 -13.90 6.99
CA MET A 74 22.66 -12.53 7.50
C MET A 74 21.33 -12.42 8.24
N PHE A 75 20.25 -13.03 7.72
CA PHE A 75 18.96 -13.03 8.39
C PHE A 75 18.92 -13.90 9.65
N GLU A 76 19.67 -15.02 9.68
CA GLU A 76 19.75 -15.87 10.88
C GLU A 76 20.35 -15.17 12.10
N ARG A 77 21.12 -14.09 11.94
CA ARG A 77 21.57 -13.25 13.07
C ARG A 77 20.45 -12.69 13.91
N TYR A 78 19.25 -12.54 13.35
CA TYR A 78 18.08 -12.06 14.07
C TYR A 78 17.31 -13.17 14.81
N ALA A 79 17.68 -14.43 14.63
CA ALA A 79 17.02 -15.56 15.28
C ALA A 79 16.95 -15.47 16.83
N PRO A 80 17.97 -14.98 17.56
CA PRO A 80 17.87 -14.77 18.99
C PRO A 80 16.74 -13.80 19.37
N ILE A 81 16.63 -12.67 18.64
CA ILE A 81 15.56 -11.66 18.86
C ILE A 81 14.19 -12.29 18.57
N GLN A 82 14.03 -12.99 17.46
CA GLN A 82 12.78 -13.66 17.12
C GLN A 82 12.34 -14.66 18.18
N ARG A 83 13.28 -15.38 18.83
CA ARG A 83 12.98 -16.31 19.92
C ARG A 83 12.52 -15.62 21.20
N THR A 84 12.88 -14.36 21.40
CA THR A 84 12.44 -13.55 22.54
C THR A 84 10.96 -13.23 22.43
N VAL A 85 10.45 -13.01 21.22
CA VAL A 85 9.03 -12.73 20.97
C VAL A 85 8.24 -14.04 20.98
N LYS A 86 7.53 -14.28 22.07
CA LYS A 86 6.74 -15.51 22.23
C LYS A 86 5.38 -15.40 21.54
N PRO A 87 4.80 -16.49 21.03
CA PRO A 87 3.46 -16.50 20.43
C PRO A 87 2.35 -15.88 21.28
N LYS A 88 2.51 -15.93 22.62
CA LYS A 88 1.59 -15.31 23.56
C LYS A 88 1.38 -13.81 23.29
N VAL A 89 2.39 -13.12 22.76
CA VAL A 89 2.30 -11.69 22.44
C VAL A 89 1.28 -11.46 21.32
N TRP A 90 1.32 -12.28 20.29
CA TRP A 90 0.36 -12.22 19.18
C TRP A 90 -1.05 -12.60 19.63
N LYS A 91 -1.15 -13.62 20.50
CA LYS A 91 -2.44 -13.98 21.07
C LYS A 91 -3.06 -12.83 21.85
N GLN A 92 -2.27 -12.15 22.69
CA GLN A 92 -2.73 -10.99 23.43
C GLN A 92 -3.18 -9.84 22.53
N ALA A 93 -2.48 -9.61 21.40
CA ALA A 93 -2.90 -8.62 20.42
C ALA A 93 -4.27 -8.97 19.80
N ILE A 94 -4.48 -10.24 19.46
CA ILE A 94 -5.78 -10.73 18.95
C ILE A 94 -6.86 -10.59 20.04
N ASP A 95 -6.59 -11.00 21.28
CA ASP A 95 -7.55 -10.91 22.37
C ASP A 95 -7.98 -9.46 22.63
N ARG A 96 -7.05 -8.49 22.57
CA ARG A 96 -7.37 -7.04 22.66
C ARG A 96 -8.33 -6.62 21.57
N ALA A 97 -8.06 -7.01 20.31
CA ALA A 97 -8.91 -6.67 19.18
C ALA A 97 -10.30 -7.31 19.29
N MET A 98 -10.36 -8.54 19.77
CA MET A 98 -11.62 -9.28 19.96
C MET A 98 -12.49 -8.71 21.08
N ALA A 99 -11.88 -8.05 22.08
CA ALA A 99 -12.59 -7.39 23.18
C ALA A 99 -13.18 -6.02 22.79
N LEU A 100 -12.82 -5.46 21.62
CA LEU A 100 -13.35 -4.18 21.15
C LEU A 100 -14.84 -4.24 20.87
N LYS A 101 -15.57 -3.20 21.27
CA LYS A 101 -16.98 -3.04 20.89
C LYS A 101 -17.09 -2.69 19.40
N PRO A 102 -18.21 -3.00 18.73
CA PRO A 102 -18.41 -2.67 17.31
C PRO A 102 -18.15 -1.20 16.96
N THR A 103 -18.44 -0.28 17.87
CA THR A 103 -18.20 1.17 17.71
C THR A 103 -16.71 1.56 17.70
N GLN A 104 -15.84 0.67 18.13
CA GLN A 104 -14.39 0.87 18.22
C GLN A 104 -13.64 0.16 17.09
N TRP A 105 -14.36 -0.57 16.23
CA TRP A 105 -13.74 -1.25 15.09
C TRP A 105 -13.25 -0.24 14.05
N PRO A 106 -12.08 -0.49 13.45
CA PRO A 106 -11.60 0.38 12.40
C PRO A 106 -12.55 0.30 11.19
N THR A 107 -12.89 1.46 10.67
CA THR A 107 -13.55 1.57 9.38
C THR A 107 -12.49 1.81 8.31
N MET A 108 -12.62 1.13 7.17
CA MET A 108 -11.82 1.56 6.02
C MET A 108 -12.24 2.99 5.66
N PRO A 109 -11.29 3.91 5.49
CA PRO A 109 -11.63 5.20 4.92
C PRO A 109 -12.39 4.96 3.61
N ALA A 110 -13.44 5.73 3.40
CA ALA A 110 -14.07 5.80 2.08
C ALA A 110 -12.95 5.99 1.04
N PRO A 111 -13.07 5.40 -0.17
CA PRO A 111 -12.11 5.70 -1.22
C PRO A 111 -11.92 7.21 -1.24
N GLU A 112 -10.70 7.65 -1.00
CA GLU A 112 -10.39 9.08 -0.92
C GLU A 112 -11.03 9.78 -2.13
N GLN A 113 -12.12 10.46 -1.92
CA GLN A 113 -12.47 11.61 -2.72
C GLN A 113 -11.31 12.55 -2.42
N GLY A 114 -10.50 12.85 -3.44
CA GLY A 114 -9.33 13.69 -3.27
C GLY A 114 -9.70 14.89 -2.41
N GLU A 115 -8.85 15.26 -1.47
CA GLU A 115 -9.09 16.31 -0.46
C GLU A 115 -9.61 17.64 -1.05
N ASN A 116 -9.56 17.80 -2.37
CA ASN A 116 -9.99 18.98 -3.14
C ASN A 116 -11.17 18.72 -4.09
N GLY A 117 -12.03 17.72 -3.83
CA GLY A 117 -13.18 17.43 -4.70
C GLY A 117 -12.81 16.81 -6.06
N VAL A 118 -11.54 16.49 -6.28
CA VAL A 118 -11.08 15.84 -7.51
C VAL A 118 -11.50 14.37 -7.46
N VAL A 119 -12.41 14.01 -8.35
CA VAL A 119 -12.85 12.62 -8.54
C VAL A 119 -11.64 11.79 -8.94
N ASN A 120 -11.22 10.86 -8.09
CA ASN A 120 -10.14 9.95 -8.41
C ASN A 120 -10.48 9.11 -9.65
N ALA A 121 -9.67 9.20 -10.67
CA ALA A 121 -9.83 8.44 -11.91
C ALA A 121 -9.87 6.94 -11.64
N PRO A 122 -10.75 6.17 -12.29
CA PRO A 122 -10.85 4.73 -12.13
C PRO A 122 -9.52 4.03 -12.39
N ARG A 123 -9.20 3.01 -11.58
CA ARG A 123 -7.98 2.20 -11.78
C ARG A 123 -8.09 1.22 -12.94
N SER A 124 -9.30 0.83 -13.32
CA SER A 124 -9.55 -0.18 -14.36
C SER A 124 -9.35 0.39 -15.76
N MET A 125 -8.27 0.02 -16.42
CA MET A 125 -7.99 0.41 -17.81
C MET A 125 -9.03 -0.11 -18.81
N ARG A 126 -9.64 -1.26 -18.51
CA ARG A 126 -10.74 -1.79 -19.33
C ARG A 126 -11.95 -0.86 -19.33
N LEU A 127 -12.26 -0.26 -18.16
CA LEU A 127 -13.34 0.73 -18.06
C LEU A 127 -13.05 1.96 -18.93
N TRP A 128 -11.78 2.45 -18.94
CA TRP A 128 -11.38 3.58 -19.76
C TRP A 128 -11.55 3.28 -21.23
N GLN A 129 -11.05 2.14 -21.70
CA GLN A 129 -11.17 1.74 -23.12
C GLN A 129 -12.61 1.63 -23.58
N GLN A 130 -13.48 1.07 -22.74
CA GLN A 130 -14.87 0.81 -23.13
C GLN A 130 -15.78 2.04 -23.06
N ARG A 131 -15.56 2.92 -22.09
CA ARG A 131 -16.49 4.04 -21.80
C ARG A 131 -15.90 5.42 -22.09
N HIS A 132 -14.58 5.56 -22.12
CA HIS A 132 -13.88 6.83 -22.29
C HIS A 132 -12.62 6.66 -23.13
N PRO A 133 -12.75 6.22 -24.41
CA PRO A 133 -11.60 5.92 -25.27
C PRO A 133 -10.69 7.14 -25.47
N GLU A 134 -11.26 8.34 -25.58
CA GLU A 134 -10.50 9.58 -25.73
C GLU A 134 -9.58 9.86 -24.52
N ARG A 135 -10.08 9.63 -23.29
CA ARG A 135 -9.29 9.76 -22.07
C ARG A 135 -8.24 8.66 -21.96
N TYR A 136 -8.57 7.46 -22.44
CA TYR A 136 -7.61 6.37 -22.53
C TYR A 136 -6.45 6.71 -23.45
N ASP A 137 -6.72 7.21 -24.65
CA ASP A 137 -5.71 7.60 -25.64
C ASP A 137 -4.84 8.75 -25.11
N ARG A 138 -5.45 9.72 -24.43
CA ARG A 138 -4.75 10.78 -23.71
C ARG A 138 -3.77 10.20 -22.70
N LEU A 139 -4.21 9.28 -21.88
CA LEU A 139 -3.34 8.61 -20.89
C LEU A 139 -2.19 7.85 -21.57
N GLN A 140 -2.43 7.20 -22.71
CA GLN A 140 -1.37 6.51 -23.44
C GLN A 140 -0.34 7.50 -24.03
N ARG A 141 -0.78 8.67 -24.52
CA ARG A 141 0.13 9.73 -24.98
C ARG A 141 1.02 10.23 -23.84
N VAL A 142 0.41 10.57 -22.70
CA VAL A 142 1.14 11.05 -21.52
C VAL A 142 2.10 9.99 -20.99
N ARG A 143 1.71 8.72 -20.94
CA ARG A 143 2.61 7.62 -20.54
C ARG A 143 3.84 7.49 -21.42
N ARG A 144 3.69 7.66 -22.75
CA ARG A 144 4.84 7.62 -23.66
C ARG A 144 5.83 8.74 -23.35
N VAL A 145 5.35 9.93 -23.04
CA VAL A 145 6.21 11.06 -22.62
C VAL A 145 6.94 10.73 -21.33
N ILE A 146 6.24 10.24 -20.31
CA ILE A 146 6.86 9.87 -19.03
C ILE A 146 7.89 8.75 -19.19
N ASN A 147 7.60 7.74 -20.01
CA ASN A 147 8.56 6.66 -20.28
C ASN A 147 9.84 7.18 -20.96
N ARG A 148 9.71 8.12 -21.91
CA ARG A 148 10.88 8.76 -22.53
C ARG A 148 11.72 9.52 -21.49
N ILE A 149 11.08 10.31 -20.63
CA ILE A 149 11.77 11.00 -19.53
C ILE A 149 12.45 9.98 -18.59
N ALA A 150 11.79 8.85 -18.33
CA ALA A 150 12.32 7.77 -17.50
C ALA A 150 13.60 7.17 -18.10
N GLU A 151 13.62 6.94 -19.41
CA GLU A 151 14.78 6.46 -20.17
C GLU A 151 15.91 7.50 -20.14
N ASP A 152 15.62 8.76 -20.47
CA ASP A 152 16.59 9.85 -20.51
C ASP A 152 17.26 10.11 -19.16
N THR A 153 16.46 10.02 -18.08
CA THR A 153 16.94 10.25 -16.71
C THR A 153 17.45 8.98 -16.01
N ARG A 154 17.32 7.81 -16.65
CA ARG A 154 17.59 6.50 -16.05
C ARG A 154 16.85 6.29 -14.72
N THR A 155 15.64 6.81 -14.62
CA THR A 155 14.82 6.76 -13.41
C THR A 155 13.52 6.02 -13.71
N PRO A 156 13.11 5.03 -12.89
CA PRO A 156 11.83 4.34 -13.09
C PRO A 156 10.64 5.31 -13.16
N ALA A 157 9.71 5.09 -14.09
CA ALA A 157 8.60 5.99 -14.33
C ALA A 157 7.73 6.25 -13.09
N GLU A 158 7.55 5.25 -12.23
CA GLU A 158 6.82 5.35 -10.96
C GLU A 158 7.53 6.23 -9.91
N MET A 159 8.83 6.43 -10.04
CA MET A 159 9.61 7.36 -9.19
C MET A 159 9.50 8.79 -9.72
N ILE A 160 9.33 8.97 -11.04
CA ILE A 160 9.12 10.29 -11.66
C ILE A 160 7.76 10.84 -11.25
N ILE A 161 6.70 10.04 -11.34
CA ILE A 161 5.36 10.47 -10.96
C ILE A 161 4.47 9.27 -10.57
N LYS A 162 3.67 9.43 -9.52
CA LYS A 162 2.72 8.40 -9.12
C LYS A 162 1.70 8.13 -10.25
N PRO A 163 1.48 6.86 -10.65
CA PRO A 163 0.55 6.53 -11.74
C PRO A 163 -0.88 7.05 -11.55
N GLN A 164 -1.32 7.24 -10.29
CA GLN A 164 -2.65 7.78 -9.99
C GLN A 164 -2.76 9.28 -10.38
N ILE A 165 -1.70 10.05 -10.16
CA ILE A 165 -1.69 11.48 -10.55
C ILE A 165 -1.85 11.62 -12.05
N LEU A 166 -1.16 10.80 -12.85
CA LEU A 166 -1.33 10.78 -14.31
C LEU A 166 -2.75 10.37 -14.72
N ARG A 167 -3.33 9.39 -14.04
CA ARG A 167 -4.73 9.02 -14.30
C ARG A 167 -5.68 10.16 -14.00
N ASN A 168 -5.53 10.81 -12.84
CA ASN A 168 -6.38 11.95 -12.46
C ASN A 168 -6.25 13.08 -13.48
N LEU A 169 -5.04 13.43 -13.89
CA LEU A 169 -4.78 14.46 -14.89
C LEU A 169 -5.45 14.13 -16.24
N CYS A 170 -5.38 12.88 -16.70
CA CYS A 170 -6.01 12.46 -17.96
C CYS A 170 -7.52 12.24 -17.84
N TRP A 171 -8.07 12.24 -16.63
CA TRP A 171 -9.50 12.04 -16.37
C TRP A 171 -10.32 13.32 -16.40
N VAL A 172 -9.71 14.49 -16.37
CA VAL A 172 -10.39 15.77 -16.44
C VAL A 172 -11.27 15.87 -17.69
N GLU A 173 -12.38 16.59 -17.56
CA GLU A 173 -13.33 16.76 -18.68
C GLU A 173 -12.72 17.61 -19.78
N ASP A 174 -12.28 18.80 -19.43
CA ASP A 174 -11.61 19.70 -20.36
C ASP A 174 -10.10 19.83 -20.05
N PRO A 175 -9.24 19.18 -20.84
CA PRO A 175 -7.80 19.27 -20.62
C PRO A 175 -7.19 20.61 -21.06
N VAL A 176 -7.89 21.40 -21.87
CA VAL A 176 -7.39 22.69 -22.35
C VAL A 176 -7.41 23.75 -21.26
N GLU A 177 -8.39 23.66 -20.34
CA GLU A 177 -8.51 24.58 -19.20
C GLU A 177 -7.60 24.22 -18.03
N VAL A 178 -6.89 23.08 -18.09
CA VAL A 178 -6.06 22.61 -16.96
C VAL A 178 -4.67 23.21 -17.02
N ASP A 179 -4.32 24.00 -16.02
CA ASP A 179 -2.93 24.31 -15.73
C ASP A 179 -2.23 23.08 -15.12
N VAL A 180 -1.44 22.39 -15.95
CA VAL A 180 -0.79 21.14 -15.59
C VAL A 180 0.13 21.30 -14.38
N GLU A 181 0.85 22.41 -14.25
CA GLU A 181 1.77 22.64 -13.12
C GLU A 181 1.00 22.72 -11.81
N THR A 182 0.00 23.59 -11.74
CA THR A 182 -0.87 23.74 -10.57
C THR A 182 -1.57 22.44 -10.23
N PHE A 183 -2.15 21.75 -11.23
CA PHE A 183 -2.79 20.45 -11.02
C PHE A 183 -1.86 19.42 -10.38
N LEU A 184 -0.63 19.28 -10.90
CA LEU A 184 0.34 18.32 -10.38
C LEU A 184 0.73 18.63 -8.94
N ILE A 185 0.90 19.92 -8.59
CA ILE A 185 1.20 20.36 -7.22
C ILE A 185 0.05 19.99 -6.28
N GLU A 186 -1.18 20.31 -6.65
CA GLU A 186 -2.38 19.97 -5.86
C GLU A 186 -2.57 18.48 -5.65
N GLN A 187 -2.15 17.65 -6.60
CA GLN A 187 -2.15 16.19 -6.49
C GLN A 187 -0.96 15.64 -5.68
N GLY A 188 -0.13 16.51 -5.11
CA GLY A 188 1.00 16.16 -4.26
C GLY A 188 2.26 15.73 -5.01
N ALA A 189 2.45 16.17 -6.26
CA ALA A 189 3.72 16.06 -6.94
C ALA A 189 4.73 17.04 -6.33
N ARG A 190 5.99 16.61 -6.26
CA ARG A 190 7.07 17.46 -5.74
C ARG A 190 7.52 18.47 -6.80
N ASN A 191 8.00 19.63 -6.39
CA ASN A 191 8.43 20.69 -7.30
C ASN A 191 9.38 20.22 -8.41
N TRP A 192 10.34 19.34 -8.10
CA TRP A 192 11.26 18.80 -9.10
C TRP A 192 10.55 17.90 -10.13
N GLN A 193 9.52 17.15 -9.71
CA GLN A 193 8.70 16.32 -10.61
C GLN A 193 7.93 17.22 -11.56
N VAL A 194 7.29 18.26 -11.04
CA VAL A 194 6.53 19.23 -11.85
C VAL A 194 7.44 19.89 -12.90
N LYS A 195 8.60 20.43 -12.48
CA LYS A 195 9.57 21.03 -13.40
C LYS A 195 10.06 20.08 -14.50
N LEU A 196 10.19 18.80 -14.17
CA LEU A 196 10.66 17.78 -15.10
C LEU A 196 9.61 17.39 -16.14
N ILE A 197 8.34 17.27 -15.75
CA ILE A 197 7.32 16.64 -16.60
C ILE A 197 6.30 17.62 -17.17
N ALA A 198 5.95 18.70 -16.48
CA ALA A 198 4.88 19.59 -16.91
C ALA A 198 5.09 20.18 -18.32
N PRO A 199 6.28 20.65 -18.71
CA PRO A 199 6.49 21.21 -20.06
C PRO A 199 6.16 20.21 -21.16
N SER A 200 6.55 18.94 -20.98
CA SER A 200 6.34 17.89 -21.98
C SER A 200 4.92 17.32 -21.96
N VAL A 201 4.28 17.29 -20.78
CA VAL A 201 2.92 16.76 -20.61
C VAL A 201 1.87 17.76 -21.11
N SER A 202 2.06 19.06 -20.85
CA SER A 202 1.14 20.12 -21.34
C SER A 202 0.97 20.08 -22.85
N GLY A 203 2.01 19.72 -23.60
CA GLY A 203 1.96 19.62 -25.07
C GLY A 203 1.20 18.40 -25.61
N VAL A 204 0.87 17.39 -24.78
CA VAL A 204 0.27 16.13 -25.24
C VAL A 204 -1.03 15.75 -24.56
N ILE A 205 -1.45 16.54 -23.56
CA ILE A 205 -2.67 16.26 -22.81
C ILE A 205 -3.93 16.66 -23.58
N MET A 206 -3.81 17.57 -24.50
CA MET A 206 -4.87 18.07 -25.40
C MET A 206 -5.21 17.04 -26.53
#